data_7b97c94660698c07b6eb72bbd73f9e20
#
_entry.id   7b97c94660698c07b6eb72bbd73f9e20
#
_cell.length_a   1.000
_cell.length_b   1.000
_cell.length_c   1.000
_cell.angle_alpha   90.00
_cell.angle_beta   90.00
_cell.angle_gamma   90.00
#
_symmetry.space_group_name_H-M   'P 1'
#
loop_
_entity.id
_entity.type
_entity.pdbx_description
1 polymer ?
#
loop_
_entity_poly.entity_id
_entity_poly.type
_entity_poly.pdbx_seq_one_letter_code
_entity_poly.pdbx_strand_id
1 'polypeptide(L)'
;AACSVLPEPGRATIPVNVTVPAVAPEVAARLVLESGAGTAKVKVGEPGQTMEEDEARLAAVRAAIGPEGKIRIDVNAGWDLETAAIRLASYARFNLEYVEQPVTSLEEMVELKKMTDVPLAADELVRLRPDPLEVASMGAADILVVKVQPLGGVVRTLDIAARAGIPVVVSSALETSIGIYSGLLVASLLPELPYACGLGTVSLIEG
;
A
#
# COMPACT_ATOMS: atom_id res chain seq x y z
N ALA A 1 -20.44 11.07 26.63
CA ALA A 1 -19.31 10.61 25.80
C ALA A 1 -18.33 11.76 25.74
N ALA A 2 -17.16 11.62 26.35
CA ALA A 2 -16.10 12.61 26.23
C ALA A 2 -15.69 12.67 24.76
N CYS A 3 -15.89 13.80 24.11
CA CYS A 3 -15.25 14.12 22.87
C CYS A 3 -13.74 14.15 23.20
N SER A 4 -13.05 13.04 22.96
CA SER A 4 -11.60 13.03 23.08
C SER A 4 -11.10 13.99 22.02
N VAL A 5 -10.52 15.11 22.44
CA VAL A 5 -9.88 16.06 21.55
C VAL A 5 -8.80 15.26 20.82
N LEU A 6 -8.94 15.15 19.49
CA LEU A 6 -7.91 14.54 18.69
C LEU A 6 -6.61 15.34 18.86
N PRO A 7 -5.46 14.67 18.97
CA PRO A 7 -4.20 15.38 19.11
C PRO A 7 -3.94 16.28 17.89
N GLU A 8 -3.22 17.37 18.12
CA GLU A 8 -2.80 18.27 17.04
C GLU A 8 -1.86 17.53 16.05
N PRO A 9 -1.95 17.82 14.73
CA PRO A 9 -1.07 17.20 13.75
C PRO A 9 0.41 17.45 14.05
N GLY A 10 1.23 16.41 13.98
CA GLY A 10 2.68 16.50 14.20
C GLY A 10 3.46 16.95 12.96
N ARG A 11 2.88 16.79 11.75
CA ARG A 11 3.48 17.18 10.46
C ARG A 11 2.54 18.07 9.67
N ALA A 12 3.10 19.11 9.03
CA ALA A 12 2.34 20.03 8.18
C ALA A 12 1.99 19.44 6.80
N THR A 13 2.79 18.49 6.32
CA THR A 13 2.61 17.84 5.02
C THR A 13 2.82 16.34 5.11
N ILE A 14 2.03 15.58 4.37
CA ILE A 14 2.12 14.12 4.26
C ILE A 14 2.35 13.74 2.80
N PRO A 15 3.43 13.04 2.46
CA PRO A 15 3.62 12.54 1.10
C PRO A 15 2.57 11.48 0.79
N VAL A 16 1.96 11.56 -0.41
CA VAL A 16 0.96 10.60 -0.86
C VAL A 16 1.37 9.99 -2.20
N ASN A 17 0.99 8.75 -2.44
CA ASN A 17 1.16 8.11 -3.74
C ASN A 17 -0.04 8.38 -4.65
N VAL A 18 0.19 8.37 -5.96
CA VAL A 18 -0.88 8.20 -6.94
C VAL A 18 -1.27 6.72 -7.03
N THR A 19 -2.58 6.44 -7.06
CA THR A 19 -3.09 5.09 -7.33
C THR A 19 -3.36 4.96 -8.83
N VAL A 20 -2.75 3.95 -9.43
CA VAL A 20 -2.90 3.61 -10.85
C VAL A 20 -3.74 2.33 -10.95
N PRO A 21 -4.99 2.42 -11.41
CA PRO A 21 -5.85 1.26 -11.63
C PRO A 21 -5.30 0.35 -12.73
N ALA A 22 -5.95 -0.80 -12.92
CA ALA A 22 -5.65 -1.75 -13.99
C ALA A 22 -6.13 -1.24 -15.37
N VAL A 23 -5.51 -0.16 -15.84
CA VAL A 23 -5.82 0.54 -17.10
C VAL A 23 -4.72 0.32 -18.14
N ALA A 24 -4.99 0.77 -19.40
CA ALA A 24 -3.99 0.72 -20.46
C ALA A 24 -2.71 1.49 -20.09
N PRO A 25 -1.54 1.07 -20.60
CA PRO A 25 -0.24 1.66 -20.26
C PRO A 25 -0.16 3.18 -20.45
N GLU A 26 -0.74 3.71 -21.51
CA GLU A 26 -0.74 5.13 -21.83
C GLU A 26 -1.56 5.95 -20.83
N VAL A 27 -2.67 5.37 -20.35
CA VAL A 27 -3.50 5.97 -19.30
C VAL A 27 -2.76 5.95 -17.98
N ALA A 28 -2.10 4.84 -17.63
CA ALA A 28 -1.28 4.71 -16.44
C ALA A 28 -0.16 5.77 -16.40
N ALA A 29 0.59 5.91 -17.50
CA ALA A 29 1.64 6.91 -17.62
C ALA A 29 1.09 8.34 -17.43
N ARG A 30 -0.03 8.66 -18.05
CA ARG A 30 -0.69 9.96 -17.93
C ARG A 30 -1.09 10.27 -16.48
N LEU A 31 -1.72 9.33 -15.79
CA LEU A 31 -2.11 9.50 -14.38
C LEU A 31 -0.90 9.83 -13.49
N VAL A 32 0.23 9.16 -13.72
CA VAL A 32 1.47 9.43 -12.98
C VAL A 32 1.97 10.84 -13.26
N LEU A 33 2.06 11.26 -14.53
CA LEU A 33 2.54 12.58 -14.92
C LEU A 33 1.64 13.71 -14.40
N GLU A 34 0.32 13.56 -14.51
CA GLU A 34 -0.65 14.54 -14.07
C GLU A 34 -0.69 14.70 -12.55
N SER A 35 -0.41 13.61 -11.80
CA SER A 35 -0.42 13.64 -10.33
C SER A 35 0.74 14.42 -9.73
N GLY A 36 1.88 14.47 -10.41
CA GLY A 36 3.14 15.00 -9.87
C GLY A 36 3.69 14.22 -8.66
N ALA A 37 3.14 13.05 -8.33
CA ALA A 37 3.56 12.26 -7.19
C ALA A 37 4.90 11.56 -7.45
N GLY A 38 5.78 11.53 -6.45
CA GLY A 38 7.04 10.79 -6.51
C GLY A 38 6.90 9.28 -6.28
N THR A 39 5.68 8.81 -5.98
CA THR A 39 5.38 7.39 -5.73
C THR A 39 4.10 7.00 -6.44
N ALA A 40 4.11 5.87 -7.16
CA ALA A 40 2.94 5.27 -7.80
C ALA A 40 2.63 3.90 -7.20
N LYS A 41 1.37 3.66 -6.83
CA LYS A 41 0.86 2.34 -6.46
C LYS A 41 0.02 1.80 -7.62
N VAL A 42 0.48 0.73 -8.25
CA VAL A 42 -0.08 0.16 -9.49
C VAL A 42 -0.86 -1.11 -9.16
N LYS A 43 -2.11 -1.17 -9.58
CA LYS A 43 -2.92 -2.39 -9.49
C LYS A 43 -2.45 -3.39 -10.53
N VAL A 44 -2.20 -4.64 -10.08
CA VAL A 44 -1.80 -5.77 -10.91
C VAL A 44 -2.53 -7.04 -10.49
N GLY A 45 -2.57 -8.03 -11.36
CA GLY A 45 -3.20 -9.30 -11.06
C GLY A 45 -4.73 -9.26 -11.03
N GLU A 46 -5.34 -8.25 -11.64
CA GLU A 46 -6.79 -8.15 -11.75
C GLU A 46 -7.36 -9.31 -12.58
N PRO A 47 -8.55 -9.83 -12.23
CA PRO A 47 -9.18 -10.91 -12.97
C PRO A 47 -9.31 -10.58 -14.47
N GLY A 48 -8.84 -11.50 -15.32
CA GLY A 48 -8.88 -11.36 -16.78
C GLY A 48 -7.71 -10.60 -17.38
N GLN A 49 -6.77 -10.09 -16.58
CA GLN A 49 -5.55 -9.47 -17.08
C GLN A 49 -4.38 -10.46 -17.12
N THR A 50 -3.57 -10.32 -18.14
CA THR A 50 -2.36 -11.14 -18.33
C THR A 50 -1.15 -10.52 -17.63
N MET A 51 -0.11 -11.32 -17.47
CA MET A 51 1.17 -10.85 -16.93
C MET A 51 1.82 -9.80 -17.85
N GLU A 52 1.69 -9.97 -19.16
CA GLU A 52 2.23 -9.05 -20.17
C GLU A 52 1.53 -7.67 -20.11
N GLU A 53 0.24 -7.63 -19.84
CA GLU A 53 -0.50 -6.37 -19.65
C GLU A 53 -0.04 -5.63 -18.39
N ASP A 54 0.17 -6.35 -17.28
CA ASP A 54 0.73 -5.79 -16.06
C ASP A 54 2.15 -5.26 -16.30
N GLU A 55 3.00 -6.01 -16.99
CA GLU A 55 4.37 -5.59 -17.34
C GLU A 55 4.39 -4.35 -18.23
N ALA A 56 3.54 -4.30 -19.23
CA ALA A 56 3.42 -3.12 -20.10
C ALA A 56 3.00 -1.87 -19.31
N ARG A 57 2.05 -2.02 -18.37
CA ARG A 57 1.63 -0.96 -17.47
C ARG A 57 2.75 -0.51 -16.54
N LEU A 58 3.48 -1.45 -15.93
CA LEU A 58 4.62 -1.15 -15.06
C LEU A 58 5.76 -0.46 -15.81
N ALA A 59 6.04 -0.87 -17.05
CA ALA A 59 7.04 -0.22 -17.91
C ALA A 59 6.64 1.23 -18.21
N ALA A 60 5.37 1.47 -18.55
CA ALA A 60 4.86 2.81 -18.83
C ALA A 60 4.91 3.72 -17.58
N VAL A 61 4.55 3.18 -16.39
CA VAL A 61 4.65 3.89 -15.11
C VAL A 61 6.11 4.20 -14.79
N ARG A 62 7.04 3.25 -14.97
CA ARG A 62 8.47 3.48 -14.74
C ARG A 62 9.03 4.57 -15.66
N ALA A 63 8.66 4.55 -16.94
CA ALA A 63 9.05 5.60 -17.88
C ALA A 63 8.51 6.98 -17.48
N ALA A 64 7.28 7.05 -16.99
CA ALA A 64 6.61 8.29 -16.59
C ALA A 64 7.17 8.87 -15.28
N ILE A 65 7.39 8.02 -14.26
CA ILE A 65 7.83 8.46 -12.93
C ILE A 65 9.35 8.71 -12.86
N GLY A 66 10.09 8.21 -13.85
CA GLY A 66 11.56 8.33 -13.90
C GLY A 66 12.29 7.33 -13.00
N PRO A 67 13.64 7.30 -13.07
CA PRO A 67 14.45 6.29 -12.36
C PRO A 67 14.39 6.42 -10.83
N GLU A 68 14.25 7.63 -10.30
CA GLU A 68 14.21 7.90 -8.86
C GLU A 68 12.82 7.74 -8.24
N GLY A 69 11.78 7.72 -9.08
CA GLY A 69 10.39 7.53 -8.63
C GLY A 69 10.18 6.16 -8.02
N LYS A 70 9.29 6.06 -7.04
CA LYS A 70 8.97 4.82 -6.34
C LYS A 70 7.76 4.15 -6.97
N ILE A 71 7.86 2.84 -7.22
CA ILE A 71 6.74 2.03 -7.72
C ILE A 71 6.42 0.97 -6.68
N ARG A 72 5.15 0.84 -6.36
CA ARG A 72 4.56 -0.25 -5.58
C ARG A 72 3.55 -0.97 -6.45
N ILE A 73 3.38 -2.24 -6.20
CA ILE A 73 2.26 -2.99 -6.80
C ILE A 73 1.31 -3.44 -5.71
N ASP A 74 0.02 -3.50 -6.05
CA ASP A 74 -1.02 -3.95 -5.15
C ASP A 74 -1.83 -5.03 -5.86
N VAL A 75 -1.81 -6.21 -5.26
CA VAL A 75 -2.36 -7.45 -5.83
C VAL A 75 -3.72 -7.79 -5.22
N ASN A 76 -4.04 -7.20 -4.07
CA ASN A 76 -5.26 -7.48 -3.31
C ASN A 76 -5.51 -8.98 -3.07
N ALA A 77 -4.45 -9.71 -2.67
CA ALA A 77 -4.48 -11.15 -2.43
C ALA A 77 -4.90 -12.01 -3.65
N GLY A 78 -4.65 -11.51 -4.86
CA GLY A 78 -5.13 -12.12 -6.11
C GLY A 78 -4.27 -13.28 -6.62
N TRP A 79 -3.10 -13.56 -6.03
CA TRP A 79 -2.22 -14.64 -6.49
C TRP A 79 -2.15 -15.80 -5.50
N ASP A 80 -1.87 -16.99 -6.03
CA ASP A 80 -1.31 -18.08 -5.24
C ASP A 80 0.22 -17.94 -5.10
N LEU A 81 0.82 -18.74 -4.25
CA LEU A 81 2.25 -18.66 -3.94
C LEU A 81 3.15 -18.82 -5.17
N GLU A 82 2.83 -19.78 -6.06
CA GLU A 82 3.63 -20.04 -7.27
C GLU A 82 3.55 -18.88 -8.26
N THR A 83 2.35 -18.38 -8.51
CA THR A 83 2.11 -17.20 -9.35
C THR A 83 2.82 -15.97 -8.79
N ALA A 84 2.74 -15.76 -7.47
CA ALA A 84 3.41 -14.64 -6.80
C ALA A 84 4.92 -14.69 -7.01
N ALA A 85 5.55 -15.85 -6.79
CA ALA A 85 6.99 -16.02 -6.97
C ALA A 85 7.44 -15.74 -8.42
N ILE A 86 6.71 -16.29 -9.40
CA ILE A 86 7.02 -16.11 -10.84
C ILE A 86 6.88 -14.63 -11.23
N ARG A 87 5.77 -14.00 -10.88
CA ARG A 87 5.50 -12.61 -11.25
C ARG A 87 6.46 -11.64 -10.57
N LEU A 88 6.77 -11.82 -9.28
CA LEU A 88 7.72 -10.97 -8.58
C LEU A 88 9.14 -11.07 -9.14
N ALA A 89 9.58 -12.28 -9.54
CA ALA A 89 10.87 -12.45 -10.22
C ALA A 89 10.94 -11.64 -11.53
N SER A 90 9.85 -11.60 -12.32
CA SER A 90 9.79 -10.80 -13.54
C SER A 90 9.69 -9.30 -13.25
N TYR A 91 8.87 -8.90 -12.27
CA TYR A 91 8.61 -7.48 -11.97
C TYR A 91 9.76 -6.82 -11.20
N ALA A 92 10.69 -7.56 -10.61
CA ALA A 92 11.88 -7.02 -9.93
C ALA A 92 12.67 -6.03 -10.80
N ARG A 93 12.69 -6.21 -12.12
CA ARG A 93 13.33 -5.29 -13.09
C ARG A 93 12.76 -3.86 -13.07
N PHE A 94 11.56 -3.68 -12.53
CA PHE A 94 10.93 -2.36 -12.38
C PHE A 94 11.33 -1.64 -11.10
N ASN A 95 12.26 -2.17 -10.31
CA ASN A 95 12.75 -1.61 -9.06
C ASN A 95 11.60 -1.23 -8.12
N LEU A 96 10.83 -2.25 -7.70
CA LEU A 96 9.66 -2.09 -6.84
C LEU A 96 10.09 -1.68 -5.42
N GLU A 97 9.41 -0.72 -4.84
CA GLU A 97 9.59 -0.33 -3.45
C GLU A 97 9.03 -1.40 -2.51
N TYR A 98 7.87 -1.96 -2.85
CA TYR A 98 7.29 -3.16 -2.23
C TYR A 98 6.12 -3.73 -3.07
N VAL A 99 5.70 -4.96 -2.74
CA VAL A 99 4.44 -5.54 -3.19
C VAL A 99 3.45 -5.62 -2.03
N GLU A 100 2.22 -5.10 -2.23
CA GLU A 100 1.14 -5.11 -1.25
C GLU A 100 0.25 -6.33 -1.47
N GLN A 101 0.08 -7.12 -0.39
CA GLN A 101 -0.79 -8.28 -0.26
C GLN A 101 -0.80 -9.19 -1.51
N PRO A 102 0.32 -9.83 -1.86
CA PRO A 102 0.38 -10.69 -3.04
C PRO A 102 -0.46 -11.97 -2.94
N VAL A 103 -0.52 -12.56 -1.75
CA VAL A 103 -1.20 -13.85 -1.47
C VAL A 103 -2.22 -13.73 -0.34
N THR A 104 -3.08 -14.75 -0.17
CA THR A 104 -4.22 -14.68 0.75
C THR A 104 -3.89 -15.07 2.19
N SER A 105 -2.97 -16.03 2.41
CA SER A 105 -2.70 -16.56 3.73
C SER A 105 -1.41 -16.02 4.36
N LEU A 106 -1.35 -16.08 5.68
CA LEU A 106 -0.17 -15.66 6.44
C LEU A 106 1.00 -16.61 6.19
N GLU A 107 0.71 -17.89 6.08
CA GLU A 107 1.67 -18.94 5.80
C GLU A 107 2.31 -18.76 4.42
N GLU A 108 1.52 -18.44 3.39
CA GLU A 108 2.03 -18.14 2.05
C GLU A 108 2.88 -16.85 2.04
N MET A 109 2.51 -15.82 2.82
CA MET A 109 3.35 -14.62 2.95
C MET A 109 4.72 -14.95 3.54
N VAL A 110 4.76 -15.80 4.61
CA VAL A 110 6.02 -16.25 5.22
C VAL A 110 6.87 -17.03 4.23
N GLU A 111 6.26 -17.91 3.43
CA GLU A 111 6.99 -18.68 2.41
C GLU A 111 7.45 -17.79 1.25
N LEU A 112 6.60 -16.91 0.74
CA LEU A 112 6.93 -16.00 -0.34
C LEU A 112 8.11 -15.09 0.01
N LYS A 113 8.20 -14.65 1.26
CA LYS A 113 9.30 -13.82 1.74
C LYS A 113 10.66 -14.50 1.64
N LYS A 114 10.71 -15.83 1.60
CA LYS A 114 11.96 -16.60 1.38
C LYS A 114 12.31 -16.73 -0.11
N MET A 115 11.37 -16.42 -0.99
CA MET A 115 11.47 -16.64 -2.44
C MET A 115 11.71 -15.34 -3.22
N THR A 116 11.62 -14.17 -2.57
CA THR A 116 11.78 -12.87 -3.24
C THR A 116 12.57 -11.89 -2.39
N ASP A 117 13.36 -11.03 -3.06
CA ASP A 117 14.04 -9.89 -2.43
C ASP A 117 13.16 -8.62 -2.44
N VAL A 118 12.00 -8.64 -3.11
CA VAL A 118 11.05 -7.52 -3.11
C VAL A 118 10.38 -7.44 -1.73
N PRO A 119 10.43 -6.29 -1.03
CA PRO A 119 9.77 -6.16 0.27
C PRO A 119 8.27 -6.44 0.19
N LEU A 120 7.73 -7.16 1.17
CA LEU A 120 6.31 -7.50 1.24
C LEU A 120 5.58 -6.56 2.20
N ALA A 121 4.45 -6.02 1.76
CA ALA A 121 3.53 -5.25 2.60
C ALA A 121 2.21 -6.01 2.79
N ALA A 122 1.69 -6.03 4.02
CA ALA A 122 0.42 -6.68 4.32
C ALA A 122 -0.69 -5.63 4.53
N ASP A 123 -1.82 -5.79 3.84
CA ASP A 123 -3.05 -4.99 3.97
C ASP A 123 -4.20 -5.84 4.50
N GLU A 124 -4.72 -6.77 3.69
CA GLU A 124 -5.87 -7.60 4.05
C GLU A 124 -5.59 -8.41 5.32
N LEU A 125 -4.42 -8.96 5.45
CA LEU A 125 -4.01 -9.72 6.64
C LEU A 125 -3.90 -8.86 7.89
N VAL A 126 -3.68 -7.56 7.78
CA VAL A 126 -3.69 -6.63 8.93
C VAL A 126 -5.12 -6.33 9.37
N ARG A 127 -6.03 -6.02 8.45
CA ARG A 127 -7.37 -5.54 8.77
C ARG A 127 -8.42 -6.62 8.99
N LEU A 128 -8.20 -7.84 8.48
CA LEU A 128 -9.17 -8.94 8.56
C LEU A 128 -8.85 -9.96 9.66
N ARG A 129 -7.67 -9.90 10.29
CA ARG A 129 -7.31 -10.81 11.39
C ARG A 129 -7.72 -10.24 12.74
N PRO A 130 -8.01 -11.13 13.72
CA PRO A 130 -8.31 -10.70 15.09
C PRO A 130 -7.15 -9.94 15.75
N ASP A 131 -5.90 -10.33 15.49
CA ASP A 131 -4.69 -9.63 15.91
C ASP A 131 -3.89 -9.13 14.69
N PRO A 132 -3.92 -7.82 14.40
CA PRO A 132 -3.13 -7.22 13.33
C PRO A 132 -1.61 -7.40 13.46
N LEU A 133 -1.10 -7.60 14.69
CA LEU A 133 0.32 -7.72 14.98
C LEU A 133 0.88 -9.12 14.68
N GLU A 134 0.02 -10.10 14.48
CA GLU A 134 0.43 -11.47 14.13
C GLU A 134 1.27 -11.49 12.84
N VAL A 135 0.94 -10.65 11.86
CA VAL A 135 1.71 -10.49 10.62
C VAL A 135 3.18 -10.14 10.88
N ALA A 136 3.40 -9.16 11.74
CA ALA A 136 4.75 -8.73 12.10
C ALA A 136 5.47 -9.76 12.97
N SER A 137 4.79 -10.33 13.96
CA SER A 137 5.37 -11.29 14.88
C SER A 137 5.79 -12.60 14.20
N MET A 138 5.11 -13.01 13.15
CA MET A 138 5.48 -14.17 12.32
C MET A 138 6.50 -13.83 11.22
N GLY A 139 6.91 -12.58 11.10
CA GLY A 139 7.85 -12.15 10.06
C GLY A 139 7.29 -12.28 8.64
N ALA A 140 5.97 -12.24 8.48
CA ALA A 140 5.29 -12.44 7.21
C ALA A 140 5.40 -11.25 6.25
N ALA A 141 5.66 -10.05 6.77
CA ALA A 141 5.81 -8.85 5.97
C ALA A 141 6.92 -7.95 6.52
N ASP A 142 7.40 -7.04 5.67
CA ASP A 142 8.38 -6.01 5.98
C ASP A 142 7.68 -4.70 6.36
N ILE A 143 6.42 -4.54 5.96
CA ILE A 143 5.63 -3.32 6.09
C ILE A 143 4.18 -3.70 6.44
N LEU A 144 3.56 -2.96 7.37
CA LEU A 144 2.11 -3.05 7.61
C LEU A 144 1.38 -1.88 6.92
N VAL A 145 0.38 -2.17 6.13
CA VAL A 145 -0.56 -1.18 5.61
C VAL A 145 -1.70 -1.03 6.61
N VAL A 146 -1.83 0.15 7.21
CA VAL A 146 -2.83 0.42 8.24
C VAL A 146 -3.93 1.33 7.69
N LYS A 147 -5.18 0.97 7.93
CA LYS A 147 -6.38 1.71 7.53
C LYS A 147 -7.21 2.01 8.79
N VAL A 148 -7.43 3.29 9.06
CA VAL A 148 -7.94 3.78 10.35
C VAL A 148 -9.31 3.20 10.71
N GLN A 149 -10.23 3.20 9.75
CA GLN A 149 -11.61 2.76 9.97
C GLN A 149 -11.71 1.25 10.22
N PRO A 150 -11.14 0.38 9.38
CA PRO A 150 -11.16 -1.07 9.63
C PRO A 150 -10.47 -1.45 10.93
N LEU A 151 -9.44 -0.72 11.34
CA LEU A 151 -8.70 -1.01 12.58
C LEU A 151 -9.37 -0.45 13.83
N GLY A 152 -10.48 0.29 13.72
CA GLY A 152 -11.26 0.75 14.86
C GLY A 152 -10.91 2.16 15.36
N GLY A 153 -10.30 2.99 14.52
CA GLY A 153 -10.09 4.41 14.78
C GLY A 153 -8.64 4.81 15.07
N VAL A 154 -8.43 6.11 15.21
CA VAL A 154 -7.09 6.75 15.31
C VAL A 154 -6.25 6.16 16.44
N VAL A 155 -6.80 6.12 17.67
CA VAL A 155 -6.04 5.68 18.85
C VAL A 155 -5.56 4.23 18.71
N ARG A 156 -6.45 3.35 18.25
CA ARG A 156 -6.10 1.93 18.07
C ARG A 156 -5.08 1.74 16.94
N THR A 157 -5.20 2.50 15.85
CA THR A 157 -4.21 2.44 14.75
C THR A 157 -2.84 2.91 15.20
N LEU A 158 -2.76 3.97 16.01
CA LEU A 158 -1.49 4.42 16.60
C LEU A 158 -0.88 3.39 17.56
N ASP A 159 -1.71 2.72 18.39
CA ASP A 159 -1.24 1.63 19.27
C ASP A 159 -0.67 0.45 18.46
N ILE A 160 -1.37 0.04 17.39
CA ILE A 160 -0.88 -1.00 16.48
C ILE A 160 0.45 -0.58 15.86
N ALA A 161 0.54 0.64 15.32
CA ALA A 161 1.76 1.15 14.70
C ALA A 161 2.94 1.19 15.68
N ALA A 162 2.71 1.62 16.92
CA ALA A 162 3.75 1.69 17.95
C ALA A 162 4.27 0.30 18.36
N ARG A 163 3.43 -0.73 18.27
CA ARG A 163 3.75 -2.10 18.70
C ARG A 163 4.22 -2.99 17.54
N ALA A 164 4.06 -2.55 16.30
CA ALA A 164 4.35 -3.36 15.12
C ALA A 164 5.81 -3.81 15.01
N GLY A 165 6.76 -3.00 15.46
CA GLY A 165 8.21 -3.28 15.37
C GLY A 165 8.75 -3.26 13.94
N ILE A 166 7.91 -3.00 12.95
CA ILE A 166 8.25 -2.82 11.52
C ILE A 166 7.57 -1.54 11.00
N PRO A 167 8.05 -0.97 9.88
CA PRO A 167 7.45 0.22 9.29
C PRO A 167 5.97 0.07 8.98
N VAL A 168 5.20 1.16 9.10
CA VAL A 168 3.79 1.21 8.72
C VAL A 168 3.56 2.22 7.61
N VAL A 169 2.59 1.93 6.74
CA VAL A 169 2.07 2.83 5.70
C VAL A 169 0.61 3.09 5.99
N VAL A 170 0.23 4.35 6.13
CA VAL A 170 -1.18 4.72 6.30
C VAL A 170 -1.85 4.76 4.94
N SER A 171 -2.96 4.05 4.81
CA SER A 171 -3.75 3.99 3.59
C SER A 171 -5.23 4.21 3.88
N SER A 172 -6.03 4.32 2.83
CA SER A 172 -7.48 4.46 2.89
C SER A 172 -8.18 3.21 2.35
N ALA A 173 -9.45 3.05 2.73
CA ALA A 173 -10.37 2.06 2.15
C ALA A 173 -11.44 2.76 1.28
N LEU A 174 -11.07 3.78 0.51
CA LEU A 174 -11.96 4.65 -0.28
C LEU A 174 -12.97 5.41 0.60
N GLU A 175 -12.43 6.14 1.56
CA GLU A 175 -13.24 6.96 2.47
C GLU A 175 -13.51 8.36 1.90
N THR A 176 -14.56 8.99 2.44
CA THR A 176 -14.84 10.41 2.24
C THR A 176 -13.73 11.28 2.87
N SER A 177 -13.78 12.59 2.64
CA SER A 177 -12.82 13.55 3.21
C SER A 177 -12.69 13.45 4.74
N ILE A 178 -13.75 13.07 5.46
CA ILE A 178 -13.72 12.86 6.92
C ILE A 178 -12.87 11.64 7.28
N GLY A 179 -13.01 10.54 6.53
CA GLY A 179 -12.21 9.34 6.73
C GLY A 179 -10.75 9.58 6.36
N ILE A 180 -10.49 10.25 5.25
CA ILE A 180 -9.13 10.65 4.83
C ILE A 180 -8.46 11.54 5.87
N TYR A 181 -9.19 12.50 6.46
CA TYR A 181 -8.66 13.33 7.54
C TYR A 181 -8.15 12.49 8.73
N SER A 182 -8.88 11.45 9.11
CA SER A 182 -8.44 10.54 10.17
C SER A 182 -7.14 9.81 9.80
N GLY A 183 -6.97 9.41 8.54
CA GLY A 183 -5.73 8.84 8.02
C GLY A 183 -4.57 9.83 8.02
N LEU A 184 -4.81 11.06 7.58
CA LEU A 184 -3.82 12.14 7.62
C LEU A 184 -3.38 12.45 9.05
N LEU A 185 -4.30 12.44 10.00
CA LEU A 185 -4.00 12.64 11.42
C LEU A 185 -3.08 11.53 11.95
N VAL A 186 -3.40 10.25 11.68
CA VAL A 186 -2.52 9.14 12.07
C VAL A 186 -1.14 9.30 11.42
N ALA A 187 -1.07 9.54 10.12
CA ALA A 187 0.20 9.72 9.41
C ALA A 187 1.03 10.89 9.99
N SER A 188 0.36 11.98 10.40
CA SER A 188 1.05 13.14 11.00
C SER A 188 1.65 12.86 12.38
N LEU A 189 1.06 11.91 13.12
CA LEU A 189 1.45 11.57 14.48
C LEU A 189 2.46 10.41 14.57
N LEU A 190 2.66 9.67 13.48
CA LEU A 190 3.69 8.62 13.46
C LEU A 190 5.07 9.24 13.65
N PRO A 191 5.96 8.65 14.50
CA PRO A 191 7.33 9.17 14.71
C PRO A 191 8.13 9.15 13.42
N GLU A 192 7.98 8.10 12.61
CA GLU A 192 8.62 7.94 11.30
C GLU A 192 7.57 7.73 10.22
N LEU A 193 7.85 8.25 9.03
CA LEU A 193 6.99 8.11 7.85
C LEU A 193 7.88 7.87 6.61
N PRO A 194 8.53 6.69 6.54
CA PRO A 194 9.51 6.41 5.48
C PRO A 194 8.87 6.22 4.09
N TYR A 195 7.56 5.99 4.05
CA TYR A 195 6.82 5.70 2.84
C TYR A 195 5.72 6.73 2.59
N ALA A 196 5.45 7.05 1.32
CA ALA A 196 4.28 7.85 0.95
C ALA A 196 2.98 7.13 1.33
N CYS A 197 1.98 7.86 1.80
CA CYS A 197 0.70 7.30 2.25
C CYS A 197 -0.28 7.05 1.11
N GLY A 198 -1.12 6.03 1.22
CA GLY A 198 -2.20 5.72 0.28
C GLY A 198 -3.48 6.53 0.58
N LEU A 199 -3.35 7.86 0.71
CA LEU A 199 -4.45 8.75 1.12
C LEU A 199 -4.93 9.68 0.00
N GLY A 200 -4.37 9.57 -1.21
CA GLY A 200 -4.77 10.37 -2.38
C GLY A 200 -6.01 9.84 -3.11
N THR A 201 -6.95 9.20 -2.42
CA THR A 201 -8.09 8.49 -3.04
C THR A 201 -9.39 9.28 -3.09
N VAL A 202 -9.45 10.49 -2.52
CA VAL A 202 -10.66 11.35 -2.55
C VAL A 202 -11.09 11.64 -3.99
N SER A 203 -10.14 11.86 -4.89
CA SER A 203 -10.41 12.12 -6.31
C SER A 203 -11.01 10.92 -7.08
N LEU A 204 -11.03 9.73 -6.48
CA LEU A 204 -11.66 8.53 -7.04
C LEU A 204 -13.13 8.40 -6.64
N ILE A 205 -13.61 9.25 -5.75
CA ILE A 205 -15.01 9.27 -5.30
C ILE A 205 -15.70 10.41 -6.04
N GLU A 206 -16.60 10.06 -6.96
CA GLU A 206 -17.51 11.02 -7.58
C GLU A 206 -18.54 11.49 -6.55
N GLY A 207 -18.57 12.79 -6.26
CA GLY A 207 -19.48 13.43 -5.32
C GLY A 207 -19.93 14.78 -5.82
#